data_71906eacbe1f82d43d59232bd1a14483
#
_entry.id   71906eacbe1f82d43d59232bd1a14483
#
_cell.length_a   1.000
_cell.length_b   1.000
_cell.length_c   1.000
_cell.angle_alpha   90.00
_cell.angle_beta   90.00
_cell.angle_gamma   90.00
#
_symmetry.space_group_name_H-M   'P 1'
#
loop_
_entity.id
_entity.type
_entity.pdbx_description
1 polymer ?
#
loop_
_entity_poly.entity_id
_entity_poly.type
_entity_poly.pdbx_seq_one_letter_code
_entity_poly.pdbx_strand_id
1 'polypeptide(L)'
;ALPEEFLPEAEPVGEREAAYLEDILALAGERGVTLALLDMPCYSSEENEAKTQWVREWAEEHGVPIFEGNRPEAYEACGLTPADFCDDMHLNVSGQEKFSASLARWLSGTFGLDDLRGTQAGLLWEENIKTDRALQADRHVLTASTLDGLLAALTDGDYTVAISLQGEYRQGDSAFFPALERFGMSREAYEAGGSFVWRRPGEWQFASQGSLSYLWTEQLDHDDLVLRGTARRDENGALIPHAELIMDRSDQSKTSDGVNFLIYSHSQKTMLRAVGFDVQGDLQY
;
A
#
# COMPACT_ATOMS: atom_id res chain seq x y z
N ALA A 1 -22.39 2.10 3.81
CA ALA A 1 -22.76 3.33 3.08
C ALA A 1 -21.74 4.41 3.42
N LEU A 2 -21.63 5.46 2.63
CA LEU A 2 -20.91 6.68 3.03
C LEU A 2 -21.75 7.39 4.10
N PRO A 3 -21.15 8.27 4.92
CA PRO A 3 -21.88 9.09 5.86
C PRO A 3 -23.02 9.84 5.18
N GLU A 4 -24.17 9.92 5.85
CA GLU A 4 -25.30 10.70 5.39
C GLU A 4 -25.08 12.17 5.75
N GLU A 5 -25.61 13.07 4.94
CA GLU A 5 -25.56 14.48 5.26
C GLU A 5 -26.59 14.82 6.34
N PHE A 6 -26.12 15.46 7.41
CA PHE A 6 -26.94 16.14 8.38
C PHE A 6 -26.77 17.65 8.17
N LEU A 7 -27.89 18.36 8.12
CA LEU A 7 -27.91 19.82 8.12
C LEU A 7 -28.75 20.29 9.32
N PRO A 8 -28.30 19.98 10.54
CA PRO A 8 -29.00 20.41 11.74
C PRO A 8 -28.89 21.93 11.90
N GLU A 9 -29.79 22.49 12.71
CA GLU A 9 -29.63 23.87 13.18
C GLU A 9 -28.32 23.97 13.99
N ALA A 10 -27.57 25.08 13.80
CA ALA A 10 -26.29 25.28 14.46
C ALA A 10 -26.44 25.30 15.99
N GLU A 11 -25.66 24.48 16.67
CA GLU A 11 -25.57 24.44 18.13
C GLU A 11 -24.21 24.99 18.57
N PRO A 12 -24.17 26.01 19.46
CA PRO A 12 -22.91 26.57 19.90
C PRO A 12 -21.99 25.52 20.50
N VAL A 13 -20.71 25.59 20.14
CA VAL A 13 -19.64 24.88 20.86
C VAL A 13 -19.51 25.45 22.28
N GLY A 14 -18.80 24.76 23.17
CA GLY A 14 -18.58 25.26 24.52
C GLY A 14 -17.89 26.63 24.55
N GLU A 15 -18.14 27.42 25.58
CA GLU A 15 -17.54 28.78 25.72
C GLU A 15 -16.00 28.76 25.61
N ARG A 16 -15.38 27.70 26.11
CA ARG A 16 -13.93 27.51 26.06
C ARG A 16 -13.44 27.23 24.65
N GLU A 17 -14.12 26.40 23.91
CA GLU A 17 -13.82 26.03 22.53
C GLU A 17 -14.00 27.25 21.60
N ALA A 18 -15.07 28.02 21.81
CA ALA A 18 -15.27 29.28 21.09
C ALA A 18 -14.15 30.28 21.36
N ALA A 19 -13.74 30.46 22.63
CA ALA A 19 -12.63 31.34 22.98
C ALA A 19 -11.31 30.90 22.33
N TYR A 20 -11.05 29.60 22.20
CA TYR A 20 -9.84 29.12 21.50
C TYR A 20 -9.85 29.44 20.00
N LEU A 21 -10.99 29.39 19.34
CA LEU A 21 -11.08 29.80 17.93
C LEU A 21 -10.74 31.28 17.76
N GLU A 22 -11.24 32.13 18.63
CA GLU A 22 -10.92 33.57 18.64
C GLU A 22 -9.42 33.80 18.91
N ASP A 23 -8.85 33.11 19.89
CA ASP A 23 -7.42 33.22 20.23
C ASP A 23 -6.52 32.76 19.06
N ILE A 24 -6.90 31.66 18.37
CA ILE A 24 -6.17 31.15 17.20
C ILE A 24 -6.25 32.18 16.06
N LEU A 25 -7.43 32.72 15.79
CA LEU A 25 -7.61 33.72 14.74
C LEU A 25 -6.79 34.99 15.02
N ALA A 26 -6.85 35.50 16.27
CA ALA A 26 -6.07 36.66 16.69
C ALA A 26 -4.56 36.41 16.54
N LEU A 27 -4.06 35.26 17.02
CA LEU A 27 -2.66 34.88 16.90
C LEU A 27 -2.20 34.73 15.45
N ALA A 28 -3.03 34.15 14.59
CA ALA A 28 -2.74 34.04 13.16
C ALA A 28 -2.58 35.42 12.53
N GLY A 29 -3.50 36.36 12.86
CA GLY A 29 -3.41 37.75 12.42
C GLY A 29 -2.15 38.47 12.93
N GLU A 30 -1.80 38.32 14.21
CA GLU A 30 -0.57 38.89 14.79
C GLU A 30 0.71 38.37 14.12
N ARG A 31 0.69 37.12 13.68
CA ARG A 31 1.85 36.45 13.04
C ARG A 31 1.87 36.59 11.53
N GLY A 32 0.86 37.19 10.93
CA GLY A 32 0.71 37.28 9.48
C GLY A 32 0.54 35.91 8.82
N VAL A 33 -0.08 34.97 9.54
CA VAL A 33 -0.39 33.61 9.05
C VAL A 33 -1.83 33.56 8.60
N THR A 34 -2.10 32.98 7.45
CA THR A 34 -3.47 32.73 6.98
C THR A 34 -4.04 31.51 7.65
N LEU A 35 -5.18 31.66 8.34
CA LEU A 35 -5.93 30.56 8.93
C LEU A 35 -6.89 29.96 7.91
N ALA A 36 -6.97 28.66 7.88
CA ALA A 36 -8.02 27.91 7.19
C ALA A 36 -8.50 26.76 8.08
N LEU A 37 -9.76 26.41 7.97
CA LEU A 37 -10.35 25.28 8.69
C LEU A 37 -10.52 24.08 7.74
N LEU A 38 -10.50 22.90 8.32
CA LEU A 38 -10.66 21.63 7.61
C LEU A 38 -11.66 20.77 8.36
N ASP A 39 -12.77 20.41 7.69
CA ASP A 39 -13.73 19.45 8.15
C ASP A 39 -13.41 18.09 7.51
N MET A 40 -12.98 17.13 8.33
CA MET A 40 -12.49 15.83 7.87
C MET A 40 -13.64 14.84 7.64
N PRO A 41 -13.56 13.98 6.61
CA PRO A 41 -14.54 12.92 6.40
C PRO A 41 -14.61 11.97 7.60
N CYS A 42 -15.78 11.88 8.22
CA CYS A 42 -16.05 10.94 9.29
C CYS A 42 -17.56 10.69 9.42
N TYR A 43 -17.92 9.59 10.10
CA TYR A 43 -19.31 9.37 10.51
C TYR A 43 -19.61 10.23 11.74
N SER A 44 -20.36 11.27 11.55
CA SER A 44 -20.71 12.24 12.59
C SER A 44 -22.09 11.96 13.15
N SER A 45 -22.28 12.17 14.46
CA SER A 45 -23.62 12.22 15.04
C SER A 45 -24.31 13.56 14.72
N GLU A 46 -25.63 13.60 14.76
CA GLU A 46 -26.39 14.84 14.56
C GLU A 46 -25.92 15.96 15.52
N GLU A 47 -25.65 15.62 16.79
CA GLU A 47 -25.12 16.58 17.78
C GLU A 47 -23.75 17.15 17.37
N ASN A 48 -22.83 16.30 16.90
CA ASN A 48 -21.52 16.75 16.45
C ASN A 48 -21.63 17.62 15.19
N GLU A 49 -22.53 17.25 14.28
CA GLU A 49 -22.76 18.01 13.06
C GLU A 49 -23.39 19.38 13.34
N ALA A 50 -24.24 19.49 14.36
CA ALA A 50 -24.78 20.77 14.81
C ALA A 50 -23.69 21.73 15.31
N LYS A 51 -22.69 21.19 16.03
CA LYS A 51 -21.52 21.96 16.47
C LYS A 51 -20.59 22.31 15.29
N THR A 52 -20.40 21.39 14.35
CA THR A 52 -19.65 21.67 13.13
C THR A 52 -20.32 22.76 12.30
N GLN A 53 -21.67 22.76 12.23
CA GLN A 53 -22.44 23.80 11.57
C GLN A 53 -22.20 25.18 12.22
N TRP A 54 -22.15 25.24 13.56
CA TRP A 54 -21.79 26.49 14.26
C TRP A 54 -20.37 26.96 13.89
N VAL A 55 -19.39 26.05 13.78
CA VAL A 55 -18.03 26.39 13.35
C VAL A 55 -18.01 26.92 11.91
N ARG A 56 -18.82 26.37 11.00
CA ARG A 56 -18.95 26.89 9.62
C ARG A 56 -19.49 28.32 9.60
N GLU A 57 -20.54 28.59 10.37
CA GLU A 57 -21.14 29.93 10.49
C GLU A 57 -20.14 30.92 11.09
N TRP A 58 -19.40 30.50 12.13
CA TRP A 58 -18.32 31.29 12.70
C TRP A 58 -17.23 31.57 11.66
N ALA A 59 -16.81 30.58 10.89
CA ALA A 59 -15.79 30.75 9.85
C ALA A 59 -16.25 31.73 8.75
N GLU A 60 -17.51 31.66 8.33
CA GLU A 60 -18.10 32.59 7.36
C GLU A 60 -18.13 34.03 7.93
N GLU A 61 -18.58 34.23 9.17
CA GLU A 61 -18.61 35.53 9.84
C GLU A 61 -17.23 36.18 9.93
N HIS A 62 -16.18 35.35 10.17
CA HIS A 62 -14.82 35.85 10.34
C HIS A 62 -13.99 35.83 9.05
N GLY A 63 -14.59 35.43 7.94
CA GLY A 63 -13.90 35.32 6.64
C GLY A 63 -12.78 34.29 6.63
N VAL A 64 -12.89 33.24 7.45
CA VAL A 64 -11.94 32.14 7.52
C VAL A 64 -12.35 31.06 6.50
N PRO A 65 -11.53 30.76 5.49
CA PRO A 65 -11.82 29.69 4.54
C PRO A 65 -11.93 28.33 5.23
N ILE A 66 -12.94 27.54 4.86
CA ILE A 66 -13.13 26.18 5.34
C ILE A 66 -13.20 25.20 4.17
N PHE A 67 -12.46 24.09 4.25
CA PHE A 67 -12.63 22.95 3.37
C PHE A 67 -13.63 21.99 3.98
N GLU A 68 -14.84 21.93 3.41
CA GLU A 68 -15.95 21.08 3.88
C GLU A 68 -15.78 19.65 3.36
N GLY A 69 -14.82 18.92 3.95
CA GLY A 69 -14.49 17.56 3.52
C GLY A 69 -15.51 16.50 3.95
N ASN A 70 -16.38 16.81 4.92
CA ASN A 70 -17.40 15.90 5.43
C ASN A 70 -18.78 16.14 4.78
N ARG A 71 -18.81 16.31 3.47
CA ARG A 71 -20.02 16.54 2.67
C ARG A 71 -20.13 15.53 1.54
N PRO A 72 -21.36 15.12 1.14
CA PRO A 72 -21.57 14.21 0.01
C PRO A 72 -20.86 14.66 -1.26
N GLU A 73 -20.90 15.97 -1.56
CA GLU A 73 -20.23 16.54 -2.73
C GLU A 73 -18.70 16.41 -2.64
N ALA A 74 -18.12 16.53 -1.44
CA ALA A 74 -16.71 16.33 -1.21
C ALA A 74 -16.33 14.85 -1.37
N TYR A 75 -17.17 13.92 -0.91
CA TYR A 75 -16.96 12.50 -1.11
C TYR A 75 -16.94 12.14 -2.61
N GLU A 76 -17.89 12.67 -3.37
CA GLU A 76 -17.92 12.47 -4.82
C GLU A 76 -16.71 13.09 -5.50
N ALA A 77 -16.36 14.33 -5.16
CA ALA A 77 -15.22 15.06 -5.72
C ALA A 77 -13.86 14.40 -5.38
N CYS A 78 -13.75 13.77 -4.21
CA CYS A 78 -12.58 13.00 -3.80
C CYS A 78 -12.57 11.59 -4.37
N GLY A 79 -13.72 11.06 -4.80
CA GLY A 79 -13.89 9.67 -5.19
C GLY A 79 -13.83 8.72 -4.00
N LEU A 80 -14.29 9.17 -2.82
CA LEU A 80 -14.34 8.35 -1.60
C LEU A 80 -15.45 7.31 -1.69
N THR A 81 -15.18 6.14 -1.15
CA THR A 81 -16.11 5.01 -1.03
C THR A 81 -16.06 4.47 0.40
N PRO A 82 -17.00 3.63 0.84
CA PRO A 82 -16.92 3.00 2.16
C PRO A 82 -15.64 2.18 2.38
N ALA A 83 -15.01 1.67 1.31
CA ALA A 83 -13.75 0.94 1.38
C ALA A 83 -12.54 1.83 1.69
N ASP A 84 -12.71 3.15 1.68
CA ASP A 84 -11.65 4.12 1.97
C ASP A 84 -11.59 4.50 3.47
N PHE A 85 -12.42 3.86 4.31
CA PHE A 85 -12.44 4.06 5.76
C PHE A 85 -11.91 2.83 6.49
N CYS A 86 -11.14 3.04 7.58
CA CYS A 86 -10.76 1.99 8.52
C CYS A 86 -11.87 1.66 9.50
N ASP A 87 -12.54 2.71 9.95
CA ASP A 87 -13.65 2.72 10.92
C ASP A 87 -14.50 3.97 10.68
N ASP A 88 -15.39 4.27 11.60
CA ASP A 88 -16.33 5.40 11.49
C ASP A 88 -15.66 6.79 11.54
N MET A 89 -14.41 6.87 12.00
CA MET A 89 -13.73 8.14 12.24
C MET A 89 -12.50 8.36 11.36
N HIS A 90 -11.97 7.29 10.74
CA HIS A 90 -10.65 7.36 10.13
C HIS A 90 -10.64 6.87 8.69
N LEU A 91 -10.06 7.67 7.81
CA LEU A 91 -9.72 7.25 6.46
C LEU A 91 -8.55 6.25 6.52
N ASN A 92 -8.61 5.19 5.71
CA ASN A 92 -7.45 4.35 5.44
C ASN A 92 -6.49 5.02 4.45
N VAL A 93 -5.39 4.35 4.09
CA VAL A 93 -4.37 4.93 3.20
C VAL A 93 -4.97 5.40 1.86
N SER A 94 -5.82 4.59 1.23
CA SER A 94 -6.49 4.96 -0.03
C SER A 94 -7.37 6.21 0.14
N GLY A 95 -8.15 6.26 1.22
CA GLY A 95 -8.97 7.41 1.54
C GLY A 95 -8.16 8.68 1.81
N GLN A 96 -7.05 8.54 2.55
CA GLN A 96 -6.13 9.65 2.82
C GLN A 96 -5.50 10.21 1.54
N GLU A 97 -5.08 9.36 0.61
CA GLU A 97 -4.52 9.78 -0.68
C GLU A 97 -5.53 10.59 -1.51
N LYS A 98 -6.73 10.05 -1.65
CA LYS A 98 -7.83 10.70 -2.40
C LYS A 98 -8.20 12.05 -1.78
N PHE A 99 -8.38 12.07 -0.46
CA PHE A 99 -8.73 13.27 0.27
C PHE A 99 -7.63 14.33 0.22
N SER A 100 -6.37 13.95 0.45
CA SER A 100 -5.21 14.86 0.39
C SER A 100 -5.04 15.49 -1.00
N ALA A 101 -5.30 14.72 -2.07
CA ALA A 101 -5.25 15.25 -3.43
C ALA A 101 -6.33 16.33 -3.66
N SER A 102 -7.53 16.19 -3.10
CA SER A 102 -8.59 17.18 -3.16
C SER A 102 -8.29 18.41 -2.31
N LEU A 103 -7.81 18.19 -1.07
CA LEU A 103 -7.38 19.26 -0.20
C LEU A 103 -6.25 20.11 -0.83
N ALA A 104 -5.26 19.46 -1.46
CA ALA A 104 -4.17 20.16 -2.13
C ALA A 104 -4.67 21.04 -3.29
N ARG A 105 -5.63 20.56 -4.08
CA ARG A 105 -6.27 21.38 -5.14
C ARG A 105 -7.00 22.57 -4.56
N TRP A 106 -7.76 22.36 -3.47
CA TRP A 106 -8.48 23.45 -2.80
C TRP A 106 -7.53 24.49 -2.23
N LEU A 107 -6.48 24.08 -1.52
CA LEU A 107 -5.46 24.97 -0.96
C LEU A 107 -4.78 25.80 -2.06
N SER A 108 -4.36 25.15 -3.14
CA SER A 108 -3.72 25.84 -4.25
C SER A 108 -4.66 26.83 -4.94
N GLY A 109 -5.93 26.46 -5.13
CA GLY A 109 -6.93 27.35 -5.74
C GLY A 109 -7.34 28.52 -4.86
N THR A 110 -7.48 28.28 -3.54
CA THR A 110 -7.94 29.30 -2.58
C THR A 110 -6.83 30.30 -2.23
N PHE A 111 -5.60 29.83 -2.08
CA PHE A 111 -4.48 30.64 -1.58
C PHE A 111 -3.43 30.97 -2.64
N GLY A 112 -3.57 30.46 -3.87
CA GLY A 112 -2.61 30.71 -4.94
C GLY A 112 -1.20 30.23 -4.60
N LEU A 113 -1.10 29.04 -3.95
CA LEU A 113 0.19 28.51 -3.52
C LEU A 113 1.09 28.21 -4.72
N ASP A 114 2.35 28.61 -4.60
CA ASP A 114 3.36 28.35 -5.62
C ASP A 114 3.70 26.87 -5.73
N ASP A 115 4.00 26.43 -6.93
CA ASP A 115 4.57 25.10 -7.16
C ASP A 115 6.06 25.09 -6.78
N LEU A 116 6.37 24.43 -5.69
CA LEU A 116 7.74 24.35 -5.16
C LEU A 116 8.55 23.18 -5.75
N ARG A 117 7.99 22.38 -6.67
CA ARG A 117 8.73 21.28 -7.31
C ARG A 117 9.95 21.83 -8.05
N GLY A 118 11.08 21.15 -7.87
CA GLY A 118 12.36 21.59 -8.45
C GLY A 118 13.06 22.74 -7.72
N THR A 119 12.48 23.29 -6.65
CA THR A 119 13.15 24.22 -5.73
C THR A 119 13.90 23.47 -4.63
N GLN A 120 14.80 24.17 -3.92
CA GLN A 120 15.49 23.57 -2.78
C GLN A 120 14.53 23.12 -1.66
N ALA A 121 13.48 23.87 -1.42
CA ALA A 121 12.42 23.48 -0.47
C ALA A 121 11.66 22.23 -0.97
N GLY A 122 11.36 22.18 -2.26
CA GLY A 122 10.70 21.03 -2.90
C GLY A 122 11.54 19.74 -2.85
N LEU A 123 12.87 19.82 -2.96
CA LEU A 123 13.75 18.64 -2.93
C LEU A 123 13.63 17.85 -1.61
N LEU A 124 13.43 18.52 -0.48
CA LEU A 124 13.20 17.84 0.81
C LEU A 124 11.87 17.08 0.83
N TRP A 125 10.85 17.65 0.21
CA TRP A 125 9.54 17.00 0.07
C TRP A 125 9.57 15.84 -0.92
N GLU A 126 10.34 15.95 -2.01
CA GLU A 126 10.52 14.87 -2.99
C GLU A 126 11.14 13.62 -2.35
N GLU A 127 12.11 13.79 -1.43
CA GLU A 127 12.68 12.67 -0.67
C GLU A 127 11.66 12.02 0.27
N ASN A 128 10.87 12.84 0.99
CA ASN A 128 9.81 12.32 1.84
C ASN A 128 8.74 11.57 1.03
N ILE A 129 8.36 12.09 -0.14
CA ILE A 129 7.40 11.45 -1.05
C ILE A 129 7.93 10.10 -1.54
N LYS A 130 9.22 9.98 -1.86
CA LYS A 130 9.81 8.70 -2.24
C LYS A 130 9.75 7.68 -1.12
N THR A 131 10.08 8.11 0.10
CA THR A 131 10.02 7.26 1.29
C THR A 131 8.59 6.80 1.55
N ASP A 132 7.62 7.70 1.49
CA ASP A 132 6.21 7.39 1.70
C ASP A 132 5.68 6.42 0.62
N ARG A 133 5.99 6.65 -0.65
CA ARG A 133 5.63 5.73 -1.74
C ARG A 133 6.22 4.34 -1.55
N ALA A 134 7.48 4.25 -1.09
CA ALA A 134 8.09 2.96 -0.81
C ALA A 134 7.36 2.23 0.33
N LEU A 135 7.00 2.93 1.41
CA LEU A 135 6.21 2.38 2.51
C LEU A 135 4.81 1.95 2.07
N GLN A 136 4.18 2.69 1.18
CA GLN A 136 2.86 2.32 0.62
C GLN A 136 2.96 1.06 -0.25
N ALA A 137 3.97 0.98 -1.11
CA ALA A 137 4.23 -0.21 -1.92
C ALA A 137 4.47 -1.44 -1.03
N ASP A 138 5.27 -1.31 0.02
CA ASP A 138 5.51 -2.38 1.00
C ASP A 138 4.20 -2.82 1.70
N ARG A 139 3.32 -1.89 2.05
CA ARG A 139 2.00 -2.22 2.62
C ARG A 139 1.12 -3.00 1.65
N HIS A 140 1.10 -2.62 0.37
CA HIS A 140 0.34 -3.35 -0.65
C HIS A 140 0.85 -4.80 -0.77
N VAL A 141 2.16 -5.01 -0.74
CA VAL A 141 2.76 -6.36 -0.73
C VAL A 141 2.34 -7.13 0.52
N LEU A 142 2.41 -6.51 1.70
CA LEU A 142 2.07 -7.15 2.99
C LEU A 142 0.59 -7.54 3.08
N THR A 143 -0.31 -6.76 2.48
CA THR A 143 -1.77 -6.97 2.58
C THR A 143 -2.36 -7.75 1.41
N ALA A 144 -1.60 -8.00 0.35
CA ALA A 144 -2.08 -8.77 -0.79
C ALA A 144 -2.52 -10.18 -0.37
N SER A 145 -3.75 -10.55 -0.68
CA SER A 145 -4.36 -11.86 -0.34
C SER A 145 -4.56 -12.78 -1.54
N THR A 146 -4.27 -12.31 -2.74
CA THR A 146 -4.35 -13.07 -3.99
C THR A 146 -3.04 -13.00 -4.74
N LEU A 147 -2.75 -13.98 -5.59
CA LEU A 147 -1.56 -13.98 -6.43
C LEU A 147 -1.52 -12.75 -7.34
N ASP A 148 -2.61 -12.45 -8.03
CA ASP A 148 -2.69 -11.26 -8.91
C ASP A 148 -2.46 -9.97 -8.14
N GLY A 149 -3.04 -9.82 -6.95
CA GLY A 149 -2.84 -8.66 -6.08
C GLY A 149 -1.39 -8.54 -5.62
N LEU A 150 -0.75 -9.64 -5.25
CA LEU A 150 0.67 -9.66 -4.88
C LEU A 150 1.57 -9.24 -6.04
N LEU A 151 1.37 -9.83 -7.22
CA LEU A 151 2.18 -9.52 -8.39
C LEU A 151 1.98 -8.06 -8.84
N ALA A 152 0.76 -7.53 -8.76
CA ALA A 152 0.51 -6.11 -9.01
C ALA A 152 1.26 -5.22 -8.02
N ALA A 153 1.19 -5.52 -6.71
CA ALA A 153 1.89 -4.75 -5.69
C ALA A 153 3.42 -4.75 -5.86
N LEU A 154 3.99 -5.85 -6.35
CA LEU A 154 5.43 -5.97 -6.58
C LEU A 154 5.95 -5.09 -7.72
N THR A 155 5.09 -4.52 -8.56
CA THR A 155 5.51 -3.59 -9.62
C THR A 155 5.79 -2.18 -9.13
N ASP A 156 5.31 -1.82 -7.93
CA ASP A 156 5.29 -0.44 -7.43
C ASP A 156 6.51 -0.10 -6.56
N GLY A 157 7.29 -1.11 -6.14
CA GLY A 157 8.43 -0.93 -5.25
C GLY A 157 9.75 -1.46 -5.80
N ASP A 158 10.80 -1.35 -5.00
CA ASP A 158 12.14 -1.86 -5.31
C ASP A 158 12.39 -3.14 -4.49
N TYR A 159 12.20 -4.29 -5.14
CA TYR A 159 12.25 -5.60 -4.51
C TYR A 159 13.22 -6.55 -5.18
N THR A 160 13.82 -7.43 -4.38
CA THR A 160 14.30 -8.74 -4.86
C THR A 160 13.25 -9.78 -4.51
N VAL A 161 12.77 -10.51 -5.50
CA VAL A 161 11.73 -11.53 -5.35
C VAL A 161 12.28 -12.88 -5.75
N ALA A 162 12.38 -13.78 -4.78
CA ALA A 162 12.66 -15.18 -5.05
C ALA A 162 11.35 -15.96 -5.15
N ILE A 163 11.24 -16.78 -6.18
CA ILE A 163 10.04 -17.59 -6.49
C ILE A 163 10.46 -19.05 -6.58
N SER A 164 9.68 -19.94 -5.99
CA SER A 164 9.83 -21.38 -6.26
C SER A 164 8.51 -22.00 -6.69
N LEU A 165 8.58 -22.85 -7.70
CA LEU A 165 7.50 -23.68 -8.21
C LEU A 165 7.74 -25.09 -7.69
N GLN A 166 6.84 -25.62 -6.86
CA GLN A 166 7.02 -26.87 -6.16
C GLN A 166 5.85 -27.84 -6.35
N GLY A 167 6.17 -29.14 -6.29
CA GLY A 167 5.18 -30.20 -6.29
C GLY A 167 4.30 -30.20 -7.53
N GLU A 168 3.00 -30.31 -7.31
CA GLU A 168 1.99 -30.40 -8.36
C GLU A 168 1.48 -29.03 -8.87
N TYR A 169 2.29 -27.96 -8.76
CA TYR A 169 1.93 -26.59 -9.16
C TYR A 169 1.27 -26.50 -10.56
N ARG A 170 1.54 -27.47 -11.45
CA ARG A 170 0.97 -27.54 -12.80
C ARG A 170 -0.47 -28.04 -12.82
N GLN A 171 -0.93 -28.75 -11.78
CA GLN A 171 -2.30 -29.28 -11.73
C GLN A 171 -3.33 -28.19 -11.42
N GLY A 172 -2.93 -27.15 -10.71
CA GLY A 172 -3.69 -25.93 -10.50
C GLY A 172 -3.68 -24.95 -11.69
N ASP A 173 -3.41 -25.43 -12.83
CA ASP A 173 -2.82 -24.91 -14.05
C ASP A 173 -3.41 -23.59 -14.59
N SER A 174 -4.65 -23.35 -14.37
CA SER A 174 -5.27 -22.16 -14.97
C SER A 174 -4.98 -20.86 -14.22
N ALA A 175 -4.55 -20.93 -12.95
CA ALA A 175 -4.44 -19.76 -12.12
C ALA A 175 -3.02 -19.15 -12.08
N PHE A 176 -1.97 -19.97 -12.03
CA PHE A 176 -0.62 -19.46 -11.79
C PHE A 176 0.07 -18.94 -13.06
N PHE A 177 0.04 -19.70 -14.15
CA PHE A 177 0.79 -19.34 -15.35
C PHE A 177 0.35 -17.99 -15.92
N PRO A 178 -0.94 -17.68 -16.14
CA PRO A 178 -1.36 -16.40 -16.68
C PRO A 178 -0.92 -15.21 -15.82
N ALA A 179 -0.87 -15.39 -14.50
CA ALA A 179 -0.39 -14.36 -13.58
C ALA A 179 1.13 -14.18 -13.69
N LEU A 180 1.89 -15.28 -13.63
CA LEU A 180 3.35 -15.26 -13.74
C LEU A 180 3.85 -14.84 -15.13
N GLU A 181 3.09 -15.16 -16.20
CA GLU A 181 3.37 -14.69 -17.56
C GLU A 181 3.32 -13.18 -17.67
N ARG A 182 2.30 -12.55 -17.07
CA ARG A 182 2.22 -11.08 -16.98
C ARG A 182 3.39 -10.47 -16.22
N PHE A 183 3.98 -11.26 -15.32
CA PHE A 183 5.17 -10.89 -14.56
C PHE A 183 6.49 -11.17 -15.32
N GLY A 184 6.41 -11.71 -16.53
CA GLY A 184 7.53 -11.95 -17.43
C GLY A 184 8.09 -13.37 -17.41
N MET A 185 7.40 -14.35 -16.77
CA MET A 185 7.80 -15.76 -16.81
C MET A 185 7.38 -16.39 -18.15
N SER A 186 8.33 -17.00 -18.85
CA SER A 186 7.99 -17.73 -20.06
C SER A 186 7.31 -19.06 -19.73
N ARG A 187 6.50 -19.58 -20.67
CA ARG A 187 5.89 -20.91 -20.52
C ARG A 187 6.94 -22.01 -20.33
N GLU A 188 8.04 -21.94 -21.09
CA GLU A 188 9.12 -22.90 -20.96
C GLU A 188 9.74 -22.91 -19.55
N ALA A 189 9.98 -21.73 -18.96
CA ALA A 189 10.47 -21.59 -17.60
C ALA A 189 9.47 -22.13 -16.58
N TYR A 190 8.19 -21.82 -16.74
CA TYR A 190 7.11 -22.34 -15.91
C TYR A 190 7.01 -23.86 -15.99
N GLU A 191 7.04 -24.44 -17.19
CA GLU A 191 6.99 -25.88 -17.39
C GLU A 191 8.23 -26.59 -16.87
N ALA A 192 9.41 -25.98 -16.93
CA ALA A 192 10.61 -26.50 -16.35
C ALA A 192 10.56 -26.55 -14.81
N GLY A 193 9.91 -25.58 -14.19
CA GLY A 193 9.78 -25.47 -12.73
C GLY A 193 11.09 -25.05 -12.05
N GLY A 194 11.11 -25.14 -10.72
CA GLY A 194 12.28 -24.81 -9.90
C GLY A 194 12.22 -23.42 -9.30
N SER A 195 13.36 -22.75 -9.19
CA SER A 195 13.46 -21.44 -8.55
C SER A 195 13.94 -20.34 -9.49
N PHE A 196 13.48 -19.14 -9.19
CA PHE A 196 13.75 -17.94 -9.98
C PHE A 196 14.04 -16.79 -9.05
N VAL A 197 14.88 -15.85 -9.46
CA VAL A 197 15.08 -14.56 -8.80
C VAL A 197 14.82 -13.44 -9.78
N TRP A 198 14.08 -12.47 -9.34
CA TRP A 198 13.60 -11.37 -10.14
C TRP A 198 13.80 -10.04 -9.37
N ARG A 199 14.23 -8.99 -10.08
CA ARG A 199 14.33 -7.61 -9.54
C ARG A 199 13.36 -6.63 -10.19
N ARG A 200 13.00 -6.87 -11.45
CA ARG A 200 12.04 -6.04 -12.20
C ARG A 200 11.27 -6.91 -13.17
N PRO A 201 10.03 -6.55 -13.54
CA PRO A 201 9.27 -7.30 -14.53
C PRO A 201 10.12 -7.60 -15.78
N GLY A 202 10.29 -8.89 -16.09
CA GLY A 202 11.09 -9.37 -17.22
C GLY A 202 12.60 -9.42 -17.00
N GLU A 203 13.12 -8.96 -15.87
CA GLU A 203 14.56 -9.01 -15.54
C GLU A 203 14.85 -10.14 -14.53
N TRP A 204 15.05 -11.36 -15.05
CA TRP A 204 15.43 -12.51 -14.25
C TRP A 204 16.93 -12.50 -14.00
N GLN A 205 17.32 -12.53 -12.73
CA GLN A 205 18.74 -12.67 -12.33
C GLN A 205 19.17 -14.12 -12.27
N PHE A 206 18.25 -15.01 -11.97
CA PHE A 206 18.50 -16.44 -11.87
C PHE A 206 17.26 -17.21 -12.30
N ALA A 207 17.49 -18.36 -12.96
CA ALA A 207 16.47 -19.38 -13.22
C ALA A 207 17.16 -20.74 -13.19
N SER A 208 16.61 -21.69 -12.42
CA SER A 208 17.15 -23.03 -12.28
C SER A 208 16.98 -23.90 -13.52
N GLN A 209 16.14 -23.48 -14.47
CA GLN A 209 15.86 -24.16 -15.74
C GLN A 209 15.51 -25.66 -15.57
N GLY A 210 14.74 -25.99 -14.52
CA GLY A 210 14.35 -27.38 -14.25
C GLY A 210 15.44 -28.26 -13.64
N SER A 211 16.60 -27.70 -13.29
CA SER A 211 17.64 -28.45 -12.60
C SER A 211 17.13 -28.96 -11.24
N LEU A 212 17.35 -30.25 -10.95
CA LEU A 212 17.01 -30.87 -9.68
C LEU A 212 18.00 -30.56 -8.55
N SER A 213 19.19 -30.04 -8.90
CA SER A 213 20.23 -29.70 -7.92
C SER A 213 20.92 -28.43 -8.34
N TYR A 214 20.78 -27.40 -7.51
CA TYR A 214 21.42 -26.09 -7.70
C TYR A 214 21.61 -25.42 -6.35
N LEU A 215 22.55 -24.49 -6.32
CA LEU A 215 22.76 -23.55 -5.23
C LEU A 215 23.02 -22.19 -5.85
N TRP A 216 22.22 -21.22 -5.49
CA TRP A 216 22.43 -19.83 -5.88
C TRP A 216 22.38 -18.95 -4.64
N THR A 217 23.25 -17.98 -4.53
CA THR A 217 23.33 -17.07 -3.37
C THR A 217 23.51 -15.64 -3.82
N GLU A 218 22.83 -14.73 -3.13
CA GLU A 218 23.01 -13.29 -3.27
C GLU A 218 23.05 -12.66 -1.88
N GLN A 219 23.99 -11.75 -1.66
CA GLN A 219 24.04 -10.94 -0.46
C GLN A 219 23.17 -9.71 -0.65
N LEU A 220 22.19 -9.55 0.22
CA LEU A 220 21.25 -8.44 0.26
C LEU A 220 21.49 -7.64 1.55
N ASP A 221 22.07 -6.44 1.44
CA ASP A 221 22.40 -5.57 2.58
C ASP A 221 23.02 -6.33 3.77
N HIS A 222 22.18 -6.86 4.67
CA HIS A 222 22.60 -7.59 5.88
C HIS A 222 22.27 -9.08 5.86
N ASP A 223 21.51 -9.54 4.85
CA ASP A 223 20.98 -10.90 4.74
C ASP A 223 21.51 -11.61 3.51
N ASP A 224 21.68 -12.92 3.61
CA ASP A 224 22.00 -13.78 2.48
C ASP A 224 20.71 -14.46 1.98
N LEU A 225 20.34 -14.19 0.73
CA LEU A 225 19.32 -14.95 0.03
C LEU A 225 19.95 -16.16 -0.61
N VAL A 226 19.47 -17.34 -0.27
CA VAL A 226 19.95 -18.61 -0.82
C VAL A 226 18.80 -19.39 -1.43
N LEU A 227 18.93 -19.75 -2.69
CA LEU A 227 18.07 -20.69 -3.38
C LEU A 227 18.77 -22.03 -3.50
N ARG A 228 18.17 -23.05 -2.93
CA ARG A 228 18.70 -24.41 -2.97
C ARG A 228 17.69 -25.36 -3.60
N GLY A 229 18.08 -25.99 -4.71
CA GLY A 229 17.33 -27.07 -5.32
C GLY A 229 17.83 -28.42 -4.84
N THR A 230 16.90 -29.28 -4.48
CA THR A 230 17.15 -30.68 -4.14
C THR A 230 16.08 -31.55 -4.79
N ALA A 231 16.32 -32.86 -4.84
CA ALA A 231 15.32 -33.82 -5.26
C ALA A 231 14.79 -34.55 -4.04
N ARG A 232 13.48 -34.62 -3.91
CA ARG A 232 12.81 -35.52 -2.96
C ARG A 232 12.22 -36.71 -3.71
N ARG A 233 11.96 -37.81 -3.02
CA ARG A 233 11.20 -38.90 -3.58
C ARG A 233 9.74 -38.77 -3.17
N ASP A 234 8.85 -38.92 -4.13
CA ASP A 234 7.42 -39.03 -3.86
C ASP A 234 7.09 -40.40 -3.22
N GLU A 235 5.84 -40.63 -2.92
CA GLU A 235 5.32 -41.90 -2.36
C GLU A 235 5.54 -43.11 -3.27
N ASN A 236 5.71 -42.88 -4.58
CA ASN A 236 5.97 -43.92 -5.60
C ASN A 236 7.49 -44.10 -5.85
N GLY A 237 8.35 -43.33 -5.16
CA GLY A 237 9.80 -43.35 -5.29
C GLY A 237 10.36 -42.55 -6.47
N ALA A 238 9.52 -41.84 -7.22
CA ALA A 238 9.97 -40.94 -8.28
C ALA A 238 10.64 -39.69 -7.70
N LEU A 239 11.67 -39.16 -8.40
CA LEU A 239 12.31 -37.93 -8.00
C LEU A 239 11.47 -36.73 -8.41
N ILE A 240 11.07 -35.93 -7.43
CA ILE A 240 10.40 -34.66 -7.64
C ILE A 240 11.30 -33.50 -7.24
N PRO A 241 11.28 -32.38 -7.97
CA PRO A 241 11.98 -31.16 -7.58
C PRO A 241 11.50 -30.66 -6.23
N HIS A 242 12.44 -30.26 -5.40
CA HIS A 242 12.17 -29.55 -4.18
C HIS A 242 13.08 -28.33 -4.12
N ALA A 243 12.51 -27.17 -3.90
CA ALA A 243 13.22 -25.91 -3.85
C ALA A 243 13.04 -25.25 -2.49
N GLU A 244 14.12 -24.75 -1.93
CA GLU A 244 14.12 -24.00 -0.67
C GLU A 244 14.47 -22.54 -0.97
N LEU A 245 13.68 -21.63 -0.39
CA LEU A 245 13.93 -20.19 -0.38
C LEU A 245 14.47 -19.82 1.01
N ILE A 246 15.78 -19.72 1.15
CA ILE A 246 16.40 -19.57 2.46
C ILE A 246 16.80 -18.11 2.69
N MET A 247 16.41 -17.57 3.82
CA MET A 247 16.88 -16.32 4.39
C MET A 247 16.98 -16.49 5.91
N ASP A 248 17.91 -15.82 6.55
CA ASP A 248 18.21 -15.99 7.99
C ASP A 248 18.43 -17.46 8.39
N ARG A 249 19.07 -18.22 7.52
CA ARG A 249 19.41 -19.65 7.71
C ARG A 249 18.20 -20.58 7.83
N SER A 250 17.01 -20.10 7.51
CA SER A 250 15.78 -20.91 7.52
C SER A 250 15.09 -20.90 6.18
N ASP A 251 14.47 -22.03 5.82
CA ASP A 251 13.61 -22.14 4.64
C ASP A 251 12.32 -21.37 4.90
N GLN A 252 12.02 -20.45 4.02
CA GLN A 252 10.85 -19.57 4.07
C GLN A 252 9.70 -20.07 3.20
N SER A 253 9.84 -21.23 2.54
CA SER A 253 8.77 -21.81 1.72
C SER A 253 7.53 -22.12 2.57
N LYS A 254 6.35 -21.78 2.06
CA LYS A 254 5.06 -21.89 2.78
C LYS A 254 4.17 -23.01 2.26
N THR A 255 4.41 -23.46 1.05
CA THR A 255 3.70 -24.62 0.48
C THR A 255 4.68 -25.58 -0.18
N SER A 256 4.39 -26.89 -0.09
CA SER A 256 5.10 -27.94 -0.82
C SER A 256 4.53 -28.19 -2.22
N ASP A 257 3.31 -27.70 -2.48
CA ASP A 257 2.57 -27.88 -3.73
C ASP A 257 1.97 -26.54 -4.17
N GLY A 258 2.66 -25.86 -5.08
CA GLY A 258 2.24 -24.56 -5.56
C GLY A 258 3.40 -23.60 -5.83
N VAL A 259 3.17 -22.31 -5.56
CA VAL A 259 4.13 -21.22 -5.80
C VAL A 259 4.48 -20.54 -4.49
N ASN A 260 5.77 -20.44 -4.18
CA ASN A 260 6.26 -19.68 -3.03
C ASN A 260 6.96 -18.42 -3.48
N PHE A 261 6.83 -17.38 -2.67
CA PHE A 261 7.50 -16.09 -2.82
C PHE A 261 8.25 -15.75 -1.53
N LEU A 262 9.48 -15.30 -1.68
CA LEU A 262 10.22 -14.58 -0.66
C LEU A 262 10.56 -13.20 -1.21
N ILE A 263 10.15 -12.16 -0.52
CA ILE A 263 10.20 -10.78 -0.97
C ILE A 263 11.08 -9.98 -0.03
N TYR A 264 12.16 -9.42 -0.57
CA TYR A 264 13.05 -8.52 0.13
C TYR A 264 12.83 -7.09 -0.37
N SER A 265 12.60 -6.16 0.56
CA SER A 265 12.45 -4.73 0.27
C SER A 265 13.79 -4.02 0.40
N HIS A 266 14.26 -3.42 -0.71
CA HIS A 266 15.49 -2.61 -0.71
C HIS A 266 15.29 -1.28 0.02
N SER A 267 14.07 -0.77 0.07
CA SER A 267 13.75 0.46 0.81
C SER A 267 13.87 0.27 2.31
N GLN A 268 13.41 -0.89 2.83
CA GLN A 268 13.46 -1.24 4.25
C GLN A 268 14.70 -2.03 4.64
N LYS A 269 15.46 -2.54 3.66
CA LYS A 269 16.65 -3.39 3.84
C LYS A 269 16.36 -4.62 4.70
N THR A 270 15.24 -5.28 4.44
CA THR A 270 14.80 -6.46 5.19
C THR A 270 13.90 -7.37 4.36
N MET A 271 13.78 -8.62 4.79
CA MET A 271 12.74 -9.51 4.30
C MET A 271 11.38 -8.93 4.67
N LEU A 272 10.60 -8.57 3.66
CA LEU A 272 9.28 -7.99 3.84
C LEU A 272 8.22 -9.07 4.06
N ARG A 273 8.24 -10.12 3.24
CA ARG A 273 7.24 -11.17 3.28
C ARG A 273 7.75 -12.49 2.70
N ALA A 274 7.34 -13.59 3.33
CA ALA A 274 7.36 -14.91 2.72
C ALA A 274 5.92 -15.45 2.66
N VAL A 275 5.49 -15.93 1.49
CA VAL A 275 4.11 -16.34 1.23
C VAL A 275 4.05 -17.42 0.17
N GLY A 276 3.08 -18.33 0.27
CA GLY A 276 2.81 -19.35 -0.73
C GLY A 276 1.37 -19.29 -1.22
N PHE A 277 1.15 -19.82 -2.43
CA PHE A 277 -0.19 -20.11 -2.96
C PHE A 277 -0.19 -21.57 -3.34
N ASP A 278 -1.08 -22.34 -2.72
CA ASP A 278 -1.22 -23.76 -3.04
C ASP A 278 -1.91 -23.98 -4.40
N VAL A 279 -2.04 -25.24 -4.81
CA VAL A 279 -2.61 -25.60 -6.12
C VAL A 279 -4.08 -25.18 -6.30
N GLN A 280 -4.79 -24.86 -5.24
CA GLN A 280 -6.12 -24.27 -5.28
C GLN A 280 -6.06 -22.73 -5.42
N GLY A 281 -4.89 -22.14 -5.25
CA GLY A 281 -4.70 -20.70 -5.22
C GLY A 281 -4.91 -20.08 -3.83
N ASP A 282 -5.04 -20.92 -2.81
CA ASP A 282 -5.22 -20.48 -1.43
C ASP A 282 -3.91 -19.98 -0.84
N LEU A 283 -3.99 -18.83 -0.14
CA LEU A 283 -2.85 -18.18 0.47
C LEU A 283 -2.34 -18.96 1.70
N GLN A 284 -1.04 -19.21 1.72
CA GLN A 284 -0.31 -19.88 2.80
C GLN A 284 0.70 -18.91 3.43
N TYR A 285 0.80 -18.89 4.78
CA TYR A 285 1.65 -17.98 5.56
C TYR A 285 2.83 -18.69 6.25
#